data_757448e73543b5b35f640906bb9208fe
#
_entry.id   757448e73543b5b35f640906bb9208fe
#
_cell.length_a   1.000
_cell.length_b   1.000
_cell.length_c   1.000
_cell.angle_alpha   90.00
_cell.angle_beta   90.00
_cell.angle_gamma   90.00
#
_symmetry.space_group_name_H-M   'P 1'
#
loop_
_entity.id
_entity.type
_entity.pdbx_description
1 polymer ?
#
loop_
_entity_poly.entity_id
_entity_poly.type
_entity_poly.pdbx_seq_one_letter_code
_entity_poly.pdbx_strand_id
1 'polypeptide(L)'
;GIVQQDVYLFSGTVYDNIVYGSLNATKEQVIEAAKLAGADGFIRELKDGYQTYIGERGVKLSGGQKQRISIARVFLKNPAILILDEATSSIDTRTESIVQKGMDNLMKGRTVFVIAHRLSTIRNSDAIIVLDHGKIIERGDHEDLIKLKGTYYQLYTGKLELS
;
A
#
# COMPACT_ATOMS: atom_id res chain seq x y z
N GLY A 1 9.71 6.24 1.21
CA GLY A 1 8.26 6.45 1.06
C GLY A 1 7.47 5.60 2.03
N ILE A 2 6.32 6.09 2.42
CA ILE A 2 5.42 5.40 3.36
C ILE A 2 4.05 5.33 2.71
N VAL A 3 3.45 4.13 2.70
CA VAL A 3 2.02 3.91 2.42
C VAL A 3 1.36 3.49 3.71
N GLN A 4 0.52 4.36 4.24
CA GLN A 4 -0.16 4.17 5.51
C GLN A 4 -1.53 3.53 5.33
N GLN A 5 -2.03 2.93 6.40
CA GLN A 5 -3.38 2.39 6.48
C GLN A 5 -4.43 3.48 6.24
N ASP A 6 -4.31 4.61 6.93
CA ASP A 6 -5.17 5.75 6.74
C ASP A 6 -4.59 6.68 5.68
N VAL A 7 -5.29 6.78 4.57
CA VAL A 7 -4.85 7.61 3.44
C VAL A 7 -5.30 9.05 3.63
N TYR A 8 -4.34 9.94 3.71
CA TYR A 8 -4.60 11.37 3.71
C TYR A 8 -4.59 11.94 2.29
N LEU A 9 -5.72 12.50 1.88
CA LEU A 9 -5.85 13.27 0.64
C LEU A 9 -6.11 14.74 0.96
N PHE A 10 -5.40 15.61 0.23
CA PHE A 10 -5.59 17.06 0.36
C PHE A 10 -6.84 17.51 -0.40
N SER A 11 -7.43 18.60 0.05
CA SER A 11 -8.44 19.30 -0.73
C SER A 11 -7.79 19.88 -1.99
N GLY A 12 -8.20 19.40 -3.14
CA GLY A 12 -7.64 19.74 -4.43
C GLY A 12 -8.08 18.73 -5.49
N THR A 13 -7.49 18.80 -6.68
CA THR A 13 -7.78 17.83 -7.74
C THR A 13 -7.10 16.48 -7.47
N VAL A 14 -7.55 15.45 -8.18
CA VAL A 14 -6.84 14.16 -8.21
C VAL A 14 -5.39 14.37 -8.66
N TYR A 15 -5.20 15.17 -9.70
CA TYR A 15 -3.86 15.53 -10.19
C TYR A 15 -2.98 16.14 -9.11
N ASP A 16 -3.49 17.14 -8.38
CA ASP A 16 -2.76 17.79 -7.28
C ASP A 16 -2.32 16.79 -6.22
N ASN A 17 -3.18 15.86 -5.88
CA ASN A 17 -2.90 14.84 -4.88
C ASN A 17 -1.80 13.85 -5.32
N ILE A 18 -1.72 13.52 -6.60
CA ILE A 18 -0.68 12.63 -7.12
C ILE A 18 0.64 13.39 -7.30
N VAL A 19 0.61 14.57 -7.91
CA VAL A 19 1.81 15.35 -8.21
C VAL A 19 2.53 15.82 -6.95
N TYR A 20 1.86 15.83 -5.81
CA TYR A 20 2.47 16.10 -4.51
C TYR A 20 3.67 15.19 -4.20
N GLY A 21 3.71 13.99 -4.78
CA GLY A 21 4.85 13.08 -4.67
C GLY A 21 6.13 13.62 -5.33
N SER A 22 5.97 14.42 -6.39
CA SER A 22 7.07 15.11 -7.09
C SER A 22 6.52 16.32 -7.84
N LEU A 23 6.72 17.51 -7.29
CA LEU A 23 6.14 18.76 -7.81
C LEU A 23 6.63 19.14 -9.23
N ASN A 24 7.77 18.60 -9.64
CA ASN A 24 8.34 18.84 -10.97
C ASN A 24 7.96 17.76 -12.00
N ALA A 25 7.08 16.83 -11.64
CA ALA A 25 6.67 15.76 -12.53
C ALA A 25 5.84 16.30 -13.71
N THR A 26 6.05 15.70 -14.87
CA THR A 26 5.24 15.99 -16.06
C THR A 26 3.87 15.34 -15.95
N LYS A 27 2.92 15.81 -16.75
CA LYS A 27 1.58 15.20 -16.83
C LYS A 27 1.65 13.71 -17.21
N GLU A 28 2.53 13.37 -18.13
CA GLU A 28 2.75 11.99 -18.57
C GLU A 28 3.26 11.11 -17.44
N GLN A 29 4.17 11.63 -16.61
CA GLN A 29 4.68 10.92 -15.44
C GLN A 29 3.59 10.68 -14.39
N VAL A 30 2.72 11.65 -14.16
CA VAL A 30 1.56 11.52 -13.25
C VAL A 30 0.61 10.44 -13.75
N ILE A 31 0.28 10.42 -15.02
CA ILE A 31 -0.60 9.42 -15.63
C ILE A 31 0.02 8.03 -15.56
N GLU A 32 1.32 7.89 -15.83
CA GLU A 32 2.02 6.62 -15.75
C GLU A 32 2.03 6.07 -14.30
N ALA A 33 2.30 6.93 -13.33
CA ALA A 33 2.22 6.56 -11.92
C ALA A 33 0.81 6.08 -11.54
N ALA A 34 -0.22 6.75 -12.02
CA ALA A 34 -1.61 6.36 -11.79
C ALA A 34 -1.95 5.01 -12.44
N LYS A 35 -1.44 4.74 -13.64
CA LYS A 35 -1.60 3.43 -14.31
C LYS A 35 -0.94 2.31 -13.52
N LEU A 36 0.29 2.49 -13.07
CA LEU A 36 1.03 1.51 -12.26
C LEU A 36 0.33 1.22 -10.92
N ALA A 37 -0.31 2.22 -10.35
CA ALA A 37 -1.09 2.09 -9.13
C ALA A 37 -2.50 1.50 -9.33
N GLY A 38 -2.92 1.26 -10.57
CA GLY A 38 -4.28 0.82 -10.88
C GLY A 38 -5.35 1.91 -10.70
N ALA A 39 -4.95 3.17 -10.73
CA ALA A 39 -5.84 4.31 -10.48
C ALA A 39 -6.38 4.95 -11.76
N ASP A 40 -5.65 4.90 -12.87
CA ASP A 40 -6.00 5.59 -14.11
C ASP A 40 -7.42 5.25 -14.61
N GLY A 41 -7.81 3.99 -14.51
CA GLY A 41 -9.13 3.54 -14.97
C GLY A 41 -10.27 4.28 -14.28
N PHE A 42 -10.32 4.28 -12.96
CA PHE A 42 -11.40 4.96 -12.26
C PHE A 42 -11.29 6.50 -12.35
N ILE A 43 -10.07 7.04 -12.41
CA ILE A 43 -9.89 8.50 -12.55
C ILE A 43 -10.52 9.00 -13.84
N ARG A 44 -10.33 8.28 -14.94
CA ARG A 44 -10.93 8.64 -16.24
C ARG A 44 -12.46 8.59 -16.25
N GLU A 45 -13.05 7.79 -15.39
CA GLU A 45 -14.51 7.68 -15.23
C GLU A 45 -15.10 8.80 -14.36
N LEU A 46 -14.27 9.53 -13.61
CA LEU A 46 -14.73 10.70 -12.86
C LEU A 46 -15.13 11.82 -13.82
N LYS A 47 -16.08 12.66 -13.40
CA LYS A 47 -16.67 13.72 -14.22
C LYS A 47 -15.65 14.60 -14.93
N ASP A 48 -14.61 15.02 -14.22
CA ASP A 48 -13.55 15.89 -14.74
C ASP A 48 -12.18 15.16 -14.83
N GLY A 49 -12.18 13.83 -14.79
CA GLY A 49 -10.96 13.02 -14.86
C GLY A 49 -9.95 13.41 -13.77
N TYR A 50 -8.71 13.64 -14.17
CA TYR A 50 -7.63 14.07 -13.26
C TYR A 50 -7.87 15.43 -12.62
N GLN A 51 -8.71 16.28 -13.21
CA GLN A 51 -9.06 17.60 -12.68
C GLN A 51 -10.28 17.56 -11.74
N THR A 52 -10.79 16.38 -11.45
CA THR A 52 -11.88 16.21 -10.47
C THR A 52 -11.41 16.63 -9.09
N TYR A 53 -12.15 17.55 -8.48
CA TYR A 53 -11.88 18.02 -7.13
C TYR A 53 -12.27 16.97 -6.09
N ILE A 54 -11.37 16.66 -5.16
CA ILE A 54 -11.55 15.70 -4.07
C ILE A 54 -11.20 16.35 -2.73
N GLY A 55 -11.62 15.71 -1.63
CA GLY A 55 -11.46 16.22 -0.28
C GLY A 55 -12.81 16.55 0.36
N GLU A 56 -12.82 17.37 1.41
CA GLU A 56 -14.01 17.62 2.22
C GLU A 56 -15.24 18.15 1.44
N ARG A 57 -15.02 18.92 0.39
CA ARG A 57 -16.06 19.54 -0.45
C ARG A 57 -16.11 18.97 -1.87
N GLY A 58 -15.30 17.97 -2.15
CA GLY A 58 -15.23 17.36 -3.46
C GLY A 58 -15.95 16.02 -3.56
N VAL A 59 -15.67 15.30 -4.66
CA VAL A 59 -16.19 13.96 -4.87
C VAL A 59 -15.66 13.02 -3.79
N LYS A 60 -16.56 12.23 -3.22
CA LYS A 60 -16.18 11.18 -2.26
C LYS A 60 -15.64 9.98 -3.00
N LEU A 61 -14.45 9.55 -2.59
CA LEU A 61 -13.81 8.35 -3.10
C LEU A 61 -13.97 7.18 -2.10
N SER A 62 -14.01 5.96 -2.63
CA SER A 62 -13.95 4.76 -1.81
C SER A 62 -12.57 4.62 -1.15
N GLY A 63 -12.46 3.78 -0.10
CA GLY A 63 -11.19 3.48 0.54
C GLY A 63 -10.14 2.94 -0.43
N GLY A 64 -10.53 2.03 -1.33
CA GLY A 64 -9.64 1.47 -2.35
C GLY A 64 -9.20 2.50 -3.41
N GLN A 65 -10.07 3.42 -3.79
CA GLN A 65 -9.72 4.52 -4.69
C GLN A 65 -8.71 5.48 -4.05
N LYS A 66 -8.93 5.87 -2.79
CA LYS A 66 -8.00 6.70 -2.03
C LYS A 66 -6.63 6.04 -1.91
N GLN A 67 -6.61 4.74 -1.60
CA GLN A 67 -5.37 4.00 -1.46
C GLN A 67 -4.58 3.95 -2.76
N ARG A 68 -5.24 3.74 -3.90
CA ARG A 68 -4.59 3.77 -5.21
C ARG A 68 -4.01 5.14 -5.58
N ILE A 69 -4.67 6.22 -5.21
CA ILE A 69 -4.11 7.57 -5.35
C ILE A 69 -2.85 7.75 -4.50
N SER A 70 -2.88 7.26 -3.27
CA SER A 70 -1.70 7.27 -2.38
C SER A 70 -0.54 6.45 -2.96
N ILE A 71 -0.81 5.28 -3.52
CA ILE A 71 0.19 4.45 -4.19
C ILE A 71 0.78 5.20 -5.40
N ALA A 72 -0.05 5.84 -6.22
CA ALA A 72 0.41 6.64 -7.36
C ALA A 72 1.35 7.78 -6.92
N ARG A 73 1.02 8.46 -5.83
CA ARG A 73 1.87 9.50 -5.22
C ARG A 73 3.25 8.95 -4.86
N VAL A 74 3.31 7.76 -4.26
CA VAL A 74 4.57 7.12 -3.87
C VAL A 74 5.37 6.65 -5.09
N PHE A 75 4.72 6.12 -6.14
CA PHE A 75 5.37 5.83 -7.42
C PHE A 75 6.08 7.05 -7.99
N LEU A 76 5.40 8.17 -7.97
CA LEU A 76 5.94 9.41 -8.49
C LEU A 76 7.14 9.92 -7.68
N LYS A 77 7.09 9.74 -6.36
CA LYS A 77 8.20 10.04 -5.46
C LYS A 77 9.41 9.13 -5.69
N ASN A 78 9.17 7.91 -6.15
CA ASN A 78 10.18 6.90 -6.48
C ASN A 78 11.21 6.64 -5.38
N PRO A 79 10.80 6.26 -4.17
CA PRO A 79 11.73 6.02 -3.05
C PRO A 79 12.48 4.71 -3.22
N ALA A 80 13.75 4.66 -2.80
CA ALA A 80 14.54 3.42 -2.73
C ALA A 80 14.08 2.50 -1.59
N ILE A 81 13.63 3.08 -0.50
CA ILE A 81 13.11 2.38 0.68
C ILE A 81 11.62 2.69 0.84
N LEU A 82 10.83 1.65 0.98
CA LEU A 82 9.38 1.72 1.12
C LEU A 82 8.94 1.08 2.43
N ILE A 83 8.07 1.76 3.15
CA ILE A 83 7.38 1.22 4.33
C ILE A 83 5.91 1.12 4.00
N LEU A 84 5.36 -0.09 4.09
CA LEU A 84 3.95 -0.37 3.87
C LEU A 84 3.31 -0.76 5.20
N ASP A 85 2.33 0.02 5.63
CA ASP A 85 1.43 -0.39 6.70
C ASP A 85 0.18 -0.99 6.08
N GLU A 86 0.03 -2.32 6.23
CA GLU A 86 -1.02 -3.06 5.55
C GLU A 86 -2.38 -2.73 6.15
N ALA A 87 -3.22 -2.07 5.34
CA ALA A 87 -4.61 -1.81 5.68
C ALA A 87 -5.49 -2.96 5.19
N THR A 88 -6.29 -3.51 6.08
CA THR A 88 -7.17 -4.63 5.76
C THR A 88 -8.65 -4.28 5.82
N SER A 89 -9.00 -3.11 6.31
CA SER A 89 -10.39 -2.77 6.59
C SER A 89 -11.13 -2.20 5.39
N SER A 90 -12.29 -2.78 5.12
CA SER A 90 -13.41 -2.23 4.31
C SER A 90 -13.19 -2.04 2.82
N ILE A 91 -12.30 -2.78 2.18
CA ILE A 91 -12.20 -2.85 0.72
C ILE A 91 -12.90 -4.13 0.26
N ASP A 92 -13.78 -4.03 -0.75
CA ASP A 92 -14.40 -5.21 -1.34
C ASP A 92 -13.35 -6.10 -2.04
N THR A 93 -13.63 -7.39 -2.18
CA THR A 93 -12.69 -8.38 -2.72
C THR A 93 -12.19 -8.02 -4.12
N ARG A 94 -13.04 -7.43 -4.96
CA ARG A 94 -12.68 -7.04 -6.34
C ARG A 94 -11.71 -5.88 -6.34
N THR A 95 -11.98 -4.86 -5.56
CA THR A 95 -11.11 -3.68 -5.40
C THR A 95 -9.81 -4.05 -4.71
N GLU A 96 -9.84 -4.97 -3.73
CA GLU A 96 -8.65 -5.48 -3.05
C GLU A 96 -7.63 -6.07 -4.04
N SER A 97 -8.06 -6.83 -5.02
CA SER A 97 -7.18 -7.38 -6.06
C SER A 97 -6.47 -6.30 -6.87
N ILE A 98 -7.17 -5.23 -7.22
CA ILE A 98 -6.58 -4.09 -7.97
C ILE A 98 -5.57 -3.35 -7.10
N VAL A 99 -5.91 -3.09 -5.84
CA VAL A 99 -5.00 -2.44 -4.88
C VAL A 99 -3.75 -3.29 -4.66
N GLN A 100 -3.91 -4.60 -4.47
CA GLN A 100 -2.78 -5.52 -4.28
C GLN A 100 -1.85 -5.53 -5.48
N LYS A 101 -2.38 -5.52 -6.70
CA LYS A 101 -1.57 -5.44 -7.92
C LYS A 101 -0.77 -4.12 -7.99
N GLY A 102 -1.37 -3.01 -7.61
CA GLY A 102 -0.67 -1.72 -7.52
C GLY A 102 0.45 -1.76 -6.47
N MET A 103 0.20 -2.35 -5.32
CA MET A 103 1.21 -2.54 -4.28
C MET A 103 2.36 -3.45 -4.75
N ASP A 104 2.05 -4.56 -5.42
CA ASP A 104 3.05 -5.48 -5.96
C ASP A 104 3.95 -4.77 -6.98
N ASN A 105 3.38 -3.96 -7.84
CA ASN A 105 4.13 -3.13 -8.78
C ASN A 105 5.05 -2.14 -8.05
N LEU A 106 4.55 -1.51 -6.99
CA LEU A 106 5.33 -0.54 -6.20
C LEU A 106 6.50 -1.20 -5.48
N MET A 107 6.34 -2.44 -5.00
CA MET A 107 7.39 -3.16 -4.28
C MET A 107 8.56 -3.60 -5.16
N LYS A 108 8.36 -3.77 -6.46
CA LYS A 108 9.40 -4.25 -7.38
C LYS A 108 10.63 -3.35 -7.39
N GLY A 109 11.82 -3.95 -7.25
CA GLY A 109 13.11 -3.25 -7.33
C GLY A 109 13.40 -2.32 -6.15
N ARG A 110 12.71 -2.47 -5.03
CA ARG A 110 12.88 -1.63 -3.84
C ARG A 110 13.15 -2.47 -2.60
N THR A 111 13.77 -1.84 -1.60
CA THR A 111 13.80 -2.40 -0.25
C THR A 111 12.49 -2.06 0.44
N VAL A 112 11.74 -3.07 0.85
CA VAL A 112 10.39 -2.92 1.38
C VAL A 112 10.30 -3.47 2.80
N PHE A 113 9.79 -2.65 3.72
CA PHE A 113 9.36 -3.06 5.04
C PHE A 113 7.84 -3.10 5.08
N VAL A 114 7.28 -4.25 5.37
CA VAL A 114 5.83 -4.43 5.47
C VAL A 114 5.44 -4.66 6.91
N ILE A 115 4.58 -3.78 7.45
CA ILE A 115 3.91 -4.03 8.72
C ILE A 115 2.65 -4.81 8.37
N ALA A 116 2.69 -6.11 8.61
CA ALA A 116 1.67 -7.01 8.11
C ALA A 116 0.62 -7.32 9.16
N HIS A 117 -0.63 -7.25 8.74
CA HIS A 117 -1.79 -7.70 9.48
C HIS A 117 -2.35 -9.02 8.92
N ARG A 118 -1.86 -9.46 7.74
CA ARG A 118 -2.21 -10.72 7.10
C ARG A 118 -0.98 -11.58 6.88
N LEU A 119 -1.03 -12.81 7.35
CA LEU A 119 0.09 -13.75 7.23
C LEU A 119 0.39 -14.15 5.79
N SER A 120 -0.62 -14.13 4.91
CA SER A 120 -0.43 -14.40 3.48
C SER A 120 0.53 -13.43 2.80
N THR A 121 0.57 -12.18 3.26
CA THR A 121 1.46 -11.15 2.72
C THR A 121 2.92 -11.41 3.09
N ILE A 122 3.17 -11.99 4.26
CA ILE A 122 4.53 -12.17 4.82
C ILE A 122 5.24 -13.40 4.28
N ARG A 123 4.48 -14.42 3.87
CA ARG A 123 5.02 -15.74 3.51
C ARG A 123 6.17 -15.68 2.50
N ASN A 124 6.09 -14.79 1.53
CA ASN A 124 7.06 -14.66 0.45
C ASN A 124 8.13 -13.60 0.70
N SER A 125 8.20 -13.06 1.93
CA SER A 125 9.22 -12.09 2.30
C SER A 125 10.59 -12.74 2.43
N ASP A 126 11.65 -12.00 2.08
CA ASP A 126 13.03 -12.48 2.22
C ASP A 126 13.43 -12.66 3.68
N ALA A 127 12.90 -11.85 4.56
CA ALA A 127 13.09 -11.93 6.00
C ALA A 127 11.82 -11.52 6.75
N ILE A 128 11.49 -12.26 7.78
CA ILE A 128 10.38 -12.00 8.70
C ILE A 128 10.96 -11.68 10.06
N ILE A 129 10.46 -10.64 10.68
CA ILE A 129 10.82 -10.24 12.04
C ILE A 129 9.55 -10.27 12.88
N VAL A 130 9.60 -11.01 13.99
CA VAL A 130 8.52 -11.00 14.98
C VAL A 130 8.93 -10.09 16.13
N LEU A 131 8.10 -9.08 16.37
CA LEU A 131 8.28 -8.09 17.42
C LEU A 131 7.30 -8.38 18.58
N ASP A 132 7.82 -8.31 19.78
CA ASP A 132 7.03 -8.38 21.00
C ASP A 132 7.58 -7.40 22.04
N HIS A 133 6.72 -6.53 22.57
CA HIS A 133 7.10 -5.49 23.54
C HIS A 133 8.36 -4.70 23.13
N GLY A 134 8.45 -4.33 21.86
CA GLY A 134 9.56 -3.55 21.31
C GLY A 134 10.87 -4.34 21.10
N LYS A 135 10.83 -5.65 21.24
CA LYS A 135 12.00 -6.51 21.04
C LYS A 135 11.77 -7.50 19.90
N ILE A 136 12.83 -7.76 19.15
CA ILE A 136 12.84 -8.84 18.15
C ILE A 136 12.97 -10.15 18.88
N ILE A 137 11.93 -10.99 18.81
CA ILE A 137 11.90 -12.30 19.44
C ILE A 137 12.17 -13.46 18.47
N GLU A 138 11.86 -13.28 17.20
CA GLU A 138 12.15 -14.24 16.12
C GLU A 138 12.56 -13.50 14.85
N ARG A 139 13.44 -14.13 14.06
CA ARG A 139 13.92 -13.64 12.78
C ARG A 139 14.27 -14.80 11.86
N GLY A 140 13.87 -14.73 10.60
CA GLY A 140 14.15 -15.73 9.58
C GLY A 140 13.22 -15.60 8.39
N ASP A 141 13.28 -16.53 7.46
CA ASP A 141 12.26 -16.66 6.42
C ASP A 141 11.07 -17.50 6.92
N HIS A 142 10.08 -17.69 6.05
CA HIS A 142 8.90 -18.47 6.40
C HIS A 142 9.25 -19.90 6.86
N GLU A 143 10.12 -20.59 6.11
CA GLU A 143 10.47 -21.97 6.40
C GLU A 143 11.26 -22.10 7.71
N ASP A 144 12.21 -21.19 7.95
CA ASP A 144 12.97 -21.15 9.20
C ASP A 144 12.07 -21.02 10.41
N LEU A 145 11.10 -20.09 10.35
CA LEU A 145 10.20 -19.80 11.46
C LEU A 145 9.13 -20.88 11.65
N ILE A 146 8.72 -21.56 10.60
CA ILE A 146 7.83 -22.73 10.72
C ILE A 146 8.57 -23.88 11.42
N LYS A 147 9.83 -24.13 11.08
CA LYS A 147 10.66 -25.15 11.75
C LYS A 147 10.93 -24.84 13.22
N LEU A 148 11.08 -23.56 13.53
CA LEU A 148 11.32 -23.09 14.91
C LEU A 148 10.13 -23.39 15.84
N LYS A 149 8.93 -23.46 15.30
CA LYS A 149 7.67 -23.70 16.04
C LYS A 149 7.43 -22.71 17.19
N GLY A 150 7.89 -21.47 17.03
CA GLY A 150 7.72 -20.39 18.00
C GLY A 150 6.45 -19.55 17.76
N THR A 151 6.55 -18.26 18.06
CA THR A 151 5.43 -17.31 17.96
C THR A 151 4.89 -17.18 16.53
N TYR A 152 5.76 -17.06 15.52
CA TYR A 152 5.34 -17.01 14.12
C TYR A 152 4.54 -18.26 13.72
N TYR A 153 5.01 -19.44 14.11
CA TYR A 153 4.29 -20.69 13.85
C TYR A 153 2.90 -20.70 14.47
N GLN A 154 2.77 -20.21 15.70
CA GLN A 154 1.48 -20.11 16.39
C GLN A 154 0.53 -19.14 15.70
N LEU A 155 1.03 -17.99 15.24
CA LEU A 155 0.27 -17.03 14.44
C LEU A 155 -0.16 -17.65 13.10
N TYR A 156 0.77 -18.29 12.41
CA TYR A 156 0.51 -18.88 11.09
C TYR A 156 -0.50 -20.02 11.14
N THR A 157 -0.48 -20.82 12.19
CA THR A 157 -1.41 -21.95 12.38
C THR A 157 -2.73 -21.55 13.06
N GLY A 158 -2.94 -20.28 13.35
CA GLY A 158 -4.15 -19.78 13.99
C GLY A 158 -4.28 -20.11 15.49
N LYS A 159 -3.18 -20.50 16.14
CA LYS A 159 -3.12 -20.74 17.58
C LYS A 159 -2.97 -19.45 18.40
N LEU A 160 -2.54 -18.39 17.74
CA LEU A 160 -2.38 -17.05 18.29
C LEU A 160 -2.91 -16.05 17.26
N GLU A 161 -3.50 -14.93 17.71
CA GLU A 161 -3.97 -13.86 16.86
C GLU A 161 -3.02 -12.67 16.89
N LEU A 162 -2.93 -11.94 15.76
CA LEU A 162 -2.23 -10.67 15.70
C LEU A 162 -3.04 -9.62 16.47
N SER A 163 -2.42 -9.01 17.45
CA SER A 163 -3.01 -7.91 18.24
C SER A 163 -2.86 -6.56 17.54
#